data_93f571d05f2a134d2d899bdcbb80007f
#
_entry.id   93f571d05f2a134d2d899bdcbb80007f
#
_cell.length_a   1.000
_cell.length_b   1.000
_cell.length_c   1.000
_cell.angle_alpha   90.00
_cell.angle_beta   90.00
_cell.angle_gamma   90.00
#
_symmetry.space_group_name_H-M   'P 1'
#
loop_
_entity.id
_entity.type
_entity.pdbx_description
1 polymer ?
#
loop_
_entity_poly.entity_id
_entity_poly.type
_entity_poly.pdbx_seq_one_letter_code
_entity_poly.pdbx_strand_id
1 'polypeptide(L)'
;MRWARVAGRTLLVSALLLTGYASAGARAADGPPGTTGRGPVTLATGRDLTGYLQHVLDGWNRAHPLEKATLVELPEAADEVRAQMADSLRSGSDRFDVLNIDVAWTSEFAGAGWIAPVDPRGLPMDRLLDSVKGTATFRGRLYAVPYVTNAGLLYYRKDILDREHLDPPRTWAELEHQAKTLAPKYRIGGYAGQFLPYEGLTVNVTEAVQSAGGGILGGEGSRVTVDSAAAREGLGFLVRGVREGWIPREALRFKEEESRRAFQDGRLLFLRNWPYVYDLASAPDSRVAGRFGAVPLPGPGGPGAGVLGGSNLAVNAHSRHPRTAADLMAYMTGESVQRQVLTEGSLPPVWADLYRDPGLVRRYPYLPVLEQSLKAARPRPKSARYEQVSLAVAAVSRDALALHTTPDEAVARLDRELREIVRDR
;
A
#
# COMPACT_ATOMS: atom_id res chain seq x y z
N MET A 1 68.35 -24.59 40.01
CA MET A 1 69.41 -24.16 39.07
C MET A 1 68.87 -23.04 38.26
N ARG A 2 69.18 -21.85 38.64
CA ARG A 2 70.20 -20.91 38.12
C ARG A 2 69.88 -20.45 36.70
N TRP A 3 69.55 -19.17 36.64
CA TRP A 3 70.06 -17.98 35.95
C TRP A 3 69.41 -17.76 34.59
N ALA A 4 69.14 -16.51 34.03
CA ALA A 4 69.55 -15.13 34.39
C ALA A 4 68.60 -14.13 33.78
N ARG A 5 68.53 -12.96 34.38
CA ARG A 5 67.93 -11.70 33.91
C ARG A 5 68.74 -11.09 32.77
N VAL A 6 68.12 -10.46 31.79
CA VAL A 6 68.67 -9.26 31.17
C VAL A 6 67.52 -8.27 30.90
N ALA A 7 67.71 -7.07 31.41
CA ALA A 7 66.84 -5.91 31.22
C ALA A 7 67.28 -5.14 29.98
N GLY A 8 66.33 -4.67 29.21
CA GLY A 8 66.55 -3.73 28.11
C GLY A 8 65.47 -2.67 28.10
N ARG A 9 65.75 -1.46 28.51
CA ARG A 9 65.00 -0.26 28.40
C ARG A 9 64.96 0.19 26.94
N THR A 10 63.79 0.52 26.37
CA THR A 10 63.74 1.48 25.24
C THR A 10 62.40 2.23 25.22
N LEU A 11 62.48 3.48 25.44
CA LEU A 11 61.68 4.66 25.01
C LEU A 11 60.29 4.50 24.42
N LEU A 12 59.33 5.13 25.13
CA LEU A 12 58.04 5.58 24.60
C LEU A 12 58.24 6.63 23.48
N VAL A 13 57.66 6.38 22.34
CA VAL A 13 57.29 7.42 21.38
C VAL A 13 55.77 7.37 21.21
N SER A 14 55.08 8.37 21.78
CA SER A 14 53.68 8.57 21.63
C SER A 14 53.43 9.21 20.25
N ALA A 15 52.89 8.43 19.30
CA ALA A 15 52.32 8.94 18.06
C ALA A 15 50.80 9.13 18.25
N LEU A 16 50.37 10.37 18.40
CA LEU A 16 48.96 10.76 18.28
C LEU A 16 48.52 10.52 16.84
N LEU A 17 47.73 9.49 16.60
CA LEU A 17 46.96 9.34 15.39
C LEU A 17 45.64 10.08 15.56
N LEU A 18 45.58 11.29 15.00
CA LEU A 18 44.33 11.99 14.70
C LEU A 18 43.58 11.20 13.63
N THR A 19 42.61 10.37 14.03
CA THR A 19 41.62 9.81 13.11
C THR A 19 40.62 10.90 12.77
N GLY A 20 40.84 11.56 11.63
CA GLY A 20 39.82 12.38 10.99
C GLY A 20 38.64 11.53 10.60
N TYR A 21 37.48 11.79 11.22
CA TYR A 21 36.20 11.32 10.72
C TYR A 21 35.94 12.05 9.40
N ALA A 22 36.27 11.41 8.27
CA ALA A 22 35.76 11.81 6.98
C ALA A 22 34.28 11.43 6.95
N SER A 23 33.39 12.42 7.01
CA SER A 23 32.00 12.29 6.68
C SER A 23 31.92 11.80 5.24
N ALA A 24 31.64 10.53 5.05
CA ALA A 24 31.29 9.97 3.75
C ALA A 24 29.94 10.57 3.33
N GLY A 25 29.99 11.69 2.62
CA GLY A 25 28.87 12.15 1.84
C GLY A 25 28.50 11.04 0.84
N ALA A 26 27.30 10.45 0.99
CA ALA A 26 26.80 9.47 0.06
C ALA A 26 26.69 10.15 -1.33
N ARG A 27 27.65 9.88 -2.18
CA ARG A 27 27.55 10.16 -3.62
C ARG A 27 26.40 9.34 -4.17
N ALA A 28 25.54 9.96 -4.97
CA ALA A 28 24.65 9.25 -5.87
C ALA A 28 25.50 8.18 -6.59
N ALA A 29 25.00 6.94 -6.59
CA ALA A 29 25.72 5.83 -7.21
C ALA A 29 25.92 6.12 -8.69
N ASP A 30 27.13 6.56 -9.06
CA ASP A 30 27.62 6.41 -10.40
C ASP A 30 27.78 4.89 -10.63
N GLY A 31 27.17 4.35 -11.68
CA GLY A 31 27.30 2.94 -12.05
C GLY A 31 28.75 2.51 -12.21
N PRO A 32 29.04 1.23 -12.43
CA PRO A 32 30.42 0.72 -12.55
C PRO A 32 31.26 1.55 -13.49
N PRO A 33 32.57 1.73 -13.23
CA PRO A 33 33.46 2.52 -14.07
C PRO A 33 33.37 2.09 -15.53
N GLY A 34 32.97 3.01 -16.43
CA GLY A 34 32.82 2.76 -17.85
C GLY A 34 31.39 2.66 -18.39
N THR A 35 30.35 2.67 -17.53
CA THR A 35 28.94 2.71 -17.96
C THR A 35 28.38 4.12 -17.83
N THR A 36 27.62 4.57 -18.83
CA THR A 36 26.92 5.86 -18.79
C THR A 36 25.77 5.86 -17.79
N GLY A 37 25.44 4.71 -17.18
CA GLY A 37 24.23 4.48 -16.39
C GLY A 37 22.96 4.49 -17.23
N ARG A 38 23.11 4.33 -18.56
CA ARG A 38 22.05 4.32 -19.55
C ARG A 38 22.03 3.01 -20.32
N GLY A 39 20.85 2.59 -20.77
CA GLY A 39 20.59 1.37 -21.52
C GLY A 39 19.18 0.86 -21.35
N PRO A 40 18.85 -0.32 -21.89
CA PRO A 40 17.55 -0.95 -21.69
C PRO A 40 17.27 -1.21 -20.22
N VAL A 41 16.01 -1.04 -19.81
CA VAL A 41 15.57 -1.23 -18.42
C VAL A 41 14.34 -2.14 -18.34
N THR A 42 14.11 -2.72 -17.17
CA THR A 42 12.93 -3.49 -16.87
C THR A 42 12.08 -2.76 -15.83
N LEU A 43 10.74 -2.83 -15.98
CA LEU A 43 9.76 -2.40 -14.99
C LEU A 43 9.09 -3.65 -14.41
N ALA A 44 9.33 -3.94 -13.14
CA ALA A 44 8.64 -5.00 -12.41
C ALA A 44 7.41 -4.46 -11.68
N THR A 45 6.26 -5.12 -11.83
CA THR A 45 4.99 -4.74 -11.22
C THR A 45 4.14 -5.98 -10.95
N GLY A 46 3.13 -5.86 -10.07
CA GLY A 46 2.03 -6.82 -10.01
C GLY A 46 1.27 -6.84 -11.34
N ARG A 47 0.46 -7.86 -11.54
CA ARG A 47 -0.27 -8.08 -12.79
C ARG A 47 -1.09 -6.86 -13.21
N ASP A 48 -0.96 -6.43 -14.46
CA ASP A 48 -1.78 -5.39 -15.07
C ASP A 48 -3.04 -6.01 -15.69
N LEU A 49 -4.17 -5.84 -15.01
CA LEU A 49 -5.46 -6.41 -15.45
C LEU A 49 -6.05 -5.71 -16.69
N THR A 50 -5.52 -4.56 -17.09
CA THR A 50 -6.05 -3.74 -18.20
C THR A 50 -5.12 -3.68 -19.41
N GLY A 51 -3.85 -4.01 -19.22
CA GLY A 51 -2.81 -3.93 -20.25
C GLY A 51 -2.32 -2.51 -20.55
N TYR A 52 -2.73 -1.50 -19.76
CA TYR A 52 -2.35 -0.11 -20.03
C TYR A 52 -0.85 0.16 -19.89
N LEU A 53 -0.16 -0.57 -19.00
CA LEU A 53 1.27 -0.38 -18.78
C LEU A 53 2.09 -0.66 -20.04
N GLN A 54 1.71 -1.67 -20.82
CA GLN A 54 2.38 -1.95 -22.07
C GLN A 54 2.22 -0.77 -23.05
N HIS A 55 1.03 -0.16 -23.14
CA HIS A 55 0.82 1.03 -23.98
C HIS A 55 1.68 2.22 -23.54
N VAL A 56 1.79 2.44 -22.22
CA VAL A 56 2.68 3.47 -21.64
C VAL A 56 4.13 3.20 -22.03
N LEU A 57 4.62 1.96 -21.87
CA LEU A 57 5.99 1.61 -22.23
C LEU A 57 6.24 1.65 -23.75
N ASP A 58 5.26 1.34 -24.57
CA ASP A 58 5.36 1.51 -26.03
C ASP A 58 5.55 2.98 -26.42
N GLY A 59 4.91 3.91 -25.68
CA GLY A 59 5.15 5.35 -25.82
C GLY A 59 6.59 5.73 -25.53
N TRP A 60 7.12 5.27 -24.40
CA TRP A 60 8.52 5.43 -24.02
C TRP A 60 9.47 4.83 -25.07
N ASN A 61 9.24 3.59 -25.47
CA ASN A 61 10.10 2.83 -26.38
C ASN A 61 10.21 3.45 -27.78
N ARG A 62 9.14 4.10 -28.25
CA ARG A 62 9.19 4.86 -29.51
C ARG A 62 10.11 6.08 -29.42
N ALA A 63 10.09 6.77 -28.28
CA ALA A 63 10.92 7.97 -28.06
C ALA A 63 12.38 7.63 -27.69
N HIS A 64 12.61 6.45 -27.12
CA HIS A 64 13.92 6.04 -26.58
C HIS A 64 14.36 4.66 -27.09
N PRO A 65 14.66 4.51 -28.40
CA PRO A 65 14.92 3.20 -29.03
C PRO A 65 16.16 2.46 -28.49
N LEU A 66 17.12 3.19 -27.89
CA LEU A 66 18.33 2.62 -27.29
C LEU A 66 18.18 2.35 -25.77
N GLU A 67 17.09 2.84 -25.17
CA GLU A 67 16.82 2.78 -23.73
C GLU A 67 15.42 2.17 -23.49
N LYS A 68 15.12 1.10 -24.23
CA LYS A 68 13.79 0.45 -24.16
C LYS A 68 13.48 -0.07 -22.78
N ALA A 69 12.24 0.10 -22.37
CA ALA A 69 11.69 -0.47 -21.15
C ALA A 69 10.88 -1.74 -21.48
N THR A 70 11.10 -2.79 -20.70
CA THR A 70 10.38 -4.08 -20.79
C THR A 70 9.54 -4.28 -19.53
N LEU A 71 8.26 -4.63 -19.70
CA LEU A 71 7.36 -4.96 -18.60
C LEU A 71 7.67 -6.38 -18.09
N VAL A 72 7.77 -6.53 -16.78
CA VAL A 72 7.84 -7.81 -16.07
C VAL A 72 6.68 -7.89 -15.09
N GLU A 73 5.68 -8.67 -15.45
CA GLU A 73 4.53 -8.91 -14.58
C GLU A 73 4.85 -10.01 -13.58
N LEU A 74 4.55 -9.71 -12.32
CA LEU A 74 4.62 -10.61 -11.17
C LEU A 74 3.20 -11.10 -10.83
N PRO A 75 3.02 -12.03 -9.87
CA PRO A 75 1.70 -12.48 -9.45
C PRO A 75 0.74 -11.35 -9.06
N GLU A 76 -0.53 -11.70 -8.85
CA GLU A 76 -1.58 -10.72 -8.53
C GLU A 76 -1.60 -10.33 -7.04
N ALA A 77 -1.34 -11.32 -6.16
CA ALA A 77 -1.41 -11.10 -4.72
C ALA A 77 -0.21 -10.29 -4.21
N ALA A 78 -0.47 -9.26 -3.41
CA ALA A 78 0.53 -8.32 -2.89
C ALA A 78 1.70 -9.03 -2.19
N ASP A 79 1.43 -10.00 -1.32
CA ASP A 79 2.46 -10.74 -0.59
C ASP A 79 3.39 -11.52 -1.54
N GLU A 80 2.84 -12.08 -2.62
CA GLU A 80 3.61 -12.81 -3.64
C GLU A 80 4.49 -11.88 -4.47
N VAL A 81 3.94 -10.71 -4.85
CA VAL A 81 4.71 -9.64 -5.53
C VAL A 81 5.88 -9.21 -4.67
N ARG A 82 5.59 -8.90 -3.40
CA ARG A 82 6.62 -8.48 -2.46
C ARG A 82 7.70 -9.54 -2.29
N ALA A 83 7.32 -10.80 -2.07
CA ALA A 83 8.26 -11.89 -1.89
C ALA A 83 9.21 -12.04 -3.10
N GLN A 84 8.70 -12.00 -4.33
CA GLN A 84 9.53 -12.12 -5.53
C GLN A 84 10.46 -10.91 -5.72
N MET A 85 9.99 -9.69 -5.45
CA MET A 85 10.85 -8.51 -5.47
C MET A 85 11.94 -8.59 -4.41
N ALA A 86 11.57 -8.90 -3.16
CA ALA A 86 12.49 -8.99 -2.04
C ALA A 86 13.56 -10.08 -2.25
N ASP A 87 13.20 -11.24 -2.78
CA ASP A 87 14.14 -12.33 -3.06
C ASP A 87 15.18 -11.92 -4.14
N SER A 88 14.70 -11.27 -5.21
CA SER A 88 15.57 -10.72 -6.24
C SER A 88 16.54 -9.67 -5.68
N LEU A 89 16.03 -8.72 -4.91
CA LEU A 89 16.81 -7.62 -4.35
C LEU A 89 17.80 -8.09 -3.27
N ARG A 90 17.40 -9.04 -2.43
CA ARG A 90 18.25 -9.63 -1.38
C ARG A 90 19.45 -10.35 -1.97
N SER A 91 19.30 -10.97 -3.13
CA SER A 91 20.41 -11.62 -3.85
C SER A 91 21.33 -10.64 -4.59
N GLY A 92 21.07 -9.33 -4.53
CA GLY A 92 21.82 -8.32 -5.29
C GLY A 92 21.58 -8.38 -6.79
N SER A 93 20.45 -8.95 -7.23
CA SER A 93 20.14 -9.12 -8.64
C SER A 93 19.82 -7.78 -9.31
N ASP A 94 20.29 -7.59 -10.52
CA ASP A 94 19.98 -6.49 -11.44
C ASP A 94 18.82 -6.83 -12.41
N ARG A 95 18.08 -7.91 -12.13
CA ARG A 95 16.97 -8.37 -12.98
C ARG A 95 15.89 -7.31 -13.20
N PHE A 96 15.61 -6.50 -12.18
CA PHE A 96 14.63 -5.43 -12.22
C PHE A 96 15.33 -4.09 -12.02
N ASP A 97 15.09 -3.12 -12.91
CA ASP A 97 15.65 -1.78 -12.79
C ASP A 97 14.71 -0.83 -12.07
N VAL A 98 13.45 -0.80 -12.50
CA VAL A 98 12.36 -0.03 -11.85
C VAL A 98 11.38 -1.00 -11.22
N LEU A 99 10.99 -0.71 -10.00
CA LEU A 99 10.06 -1.49 -9.19
C LEU A 99 8.81 -0.66 -8.93
N ASN A 100 7.65 -1.17 -9.30
CA ASN A 100 6.37 -0.61 -8.89
C ASN A 100 5.96 -1.26 -7.55
N ILE A 101 6.35 -0.63 -6.44
CA ILE A 101 6.20 -1.16 -5.09
C ILE A 101 4.95 -0.58 -4.40
N ASP A 102 4.29 -1.38 -3.57
CA ASP A 102 3.24 -0.88 -2.69
C ASP A 102 3.79 0.24 -1.78
N VAL A 103 2.98 1.27 -1.53
CA VAL A 103 3.37 2.44 -0.72
C VAL A 103 3.88 2.05 0.68
N ALA A 104 3.43 0.93 1.24
CA ALA A 104 3.85 0.43 2.55
C ALA A 104 5.27 -0.17 2.54
N TRP A 105 5.77 -0.64 1.39
CA TRP A 105 7.08 -1.32 1.30
C TRP A 105 8.25 -0.35 1.15
N THR A 106 8.00 0.91 0.83
CA THR A 106 9.08 1.91 0.63
C THR A 106 10.04 1.97 1.83
N SER A 107 9.50 2.00 3.05
CA SER A 107 10.34 2.06 4.26
C SER A 107 11.16 0.81 4.49
N GLU A 108 10.61 -0.36 4.18
CA GLU A 108 11.31 -1.65 4.29
C GLU A 108 12.42 -1.76 3.24
N PHE A 109 12.10 -1.50 1.96
CA PHE A 109 13.06 -1.63 0.87
C PHE A 109 14.19 -0.60 0.98
N ALA A 110 13.87 0.63 1.41
CA ALA A 110 14.87 1.66 1.70
C ALA A 110 15.73 1.29 2.92
N GLY A 111 15.11 0.77 3.98
CA GLY A 111 15.81 0.32 5.20
C GLY A 111 16.76 -0.85 4.95
N ALA A 112 16.41 -1.75 4.05
CA ALA A 112 17.25 -2.86 3.61
C ALA A 112 18.34 -2.46 2.59
N GLY A 113 18.33 -1.21 2.09
CA GLY A 113 19.26 -0.75 1.06
C GLY A 113 18.99 -1.32 -0.34
N TRP A 114 17.79 -1.83 -0.58
CA TRP A 114 17.42 -2.48 -1.85
C TRP A 114 17.03 -1.48 -2.94
N ILE A 115 16.60 -0.28 -2.57
CA ILE A 115 16.23 0.79 -3.50
C ILE A 115 17.10 2.02 -3.30
N ALA A 116 17.45 2.67 -4.41
CA ALA A 116 18.30 3.84 -4.41
C ALA A 116 17.51 5.10 -3.99
N PRO A 117 18.18 6.08 -3.33
CA PRO A 117 17.58 7.38 -3.11
C PRO A 117 17.29 8.10 -4.42
N VAL A 118 16.21 8.87 -4.44
CA VAL A 118 15.75 9.64 -5.60
C VAL A 118 16.08 11.12 -5.42
N ASP A 119 16.58 11.76 -6.47
CA ASP A 119 16.69 13.21 -6.54
C ASP A 119 15.33 13.81 -6.93
N PRO A 120 14.71 14.68 -6.11
CA PRO A 120 13.40 15.25 -6.42
C PRO A 120 13.43 16.28 -7.56
N ARG A 121 14.60 16.73 -7.99
CA ARG A 121 14.72 17.74 -9.06
C ARG A 121 14.18 17.22 -10.38
N GLY A 122 13.28 17.99 -10.98
CA GLY A 122 12.64 17.62 -12.24
C GLY A 122 11.44 16.69 -12.11
N LEU A 123 11.09 16.25 -10.88
CA LEU A 123 9.86 15.49 -10.62
C LEU A 123 8.70 16.42 -10.27
N PRO A 124 7.46 16.12 -10.67
CA PRO A 124 6.29 17.00 -10.45
C PRO A 124 5.75 16.93 -9.01
N MET A 125 6.64 17.00 -8.01
CA MET A 125 6.29 16.77 -6.60
C MET A 125 5.27 17.79 -6.06
N ASP A 126 5.22 18.98 -6.60
CA ASP A 126 4.27 20.06 -6.26
C ASP A 126 2.85 19.78 -6.79
N ARG A 127 2.71 18.97 -7.84
CA ARG A 127 1.42 18.61 -8.44
C ARG A 127 0.76 17.42 -7.74
N LEU A 128 1.49 16.69 -6.90
CA LEU A 128 1.00 15.50 -6.23
C LEU A 128 0.07 15.85 -5.06
N LEU A 129 -0.88 14.96 -4.80
CA LEU A 129 -1.68 14.97 -3.57
C LEU A 129 -0.74 14.96 -2.35
N ASP A 130 -1.02 15.79 -1.35
CA ASP A 130 -0.16 15.85 -0.15
C ASP A 130 -0.11 14.54 0.62
N SER A 131 -1.22 13.79 0.65
CA SER A 131 -1.31 12.50 1.33
C SER A 131 -0.31 11.47 0.80
N VAL A 132 0.05 11.50 -0.50
CA VAL A 132 0.92 10.48 -1.10
C VAL A 132 2.42 10.78 -0.95
N LYS A 133 2.82 12.05 -0.83
CA LYS A 133 4.25 12.46 -0.77
C LYS A 133 5.00 11.74 0.34
N GLY A 134 4.36 11.61 1.50
CA GLY A 134 4.94 10.95 2.65
C GLY A 134 5.21 9.45 2.47
N THR A 135 4.53 8.77 1.53
CA THR A 135 4.70 7.32 1.31
C THR A 135 6.02 6.98 0.62
N ALA A 136 6.58 7.92 -0.11
CA ALA A 136 7.81 7.75 -0.89
C ALA A 136 9.09 8.09 -0.09
N THR A 137 8.95 8.50 1.18
CA THR A 137 10.05 8.95 2.02
C THR A 137 10.33 7.98 3.17
N PHE A 138 11.61 7.80 3.49
CA PHE A 138 12.08 7.07 4.66
C PHE A 138 13.20 7.86 5.33
N ARG A 139 13.11 8.10 6.64
CA ARG A 139 14.07 8.88 7.44
C ARG A 139 14.42 10.24 6.81
N GLY A 140 13.39 10.95 6.34
CA GLY A 140 13.53 12.27 5.73
C GLY A 140 14.12 12.32 4.33
N ARG A 141 14.39 11.17 3.68
CA ARG A 141 14.94 11.08 2.33
C ARG A 141 13.96 10.44 1.37
N LEU A 142 13.90 10.94 0.13
CA LEU A 142 13.08 10.36 -0.94
C LEU A 142 13.75 9.10 -1.50
N TYR A 143 12.99 8.00 -1.61
CA TYR A 143 13.45 6.73 -2.16
C TYR A 143 12.61 6.21 -3.32
N ALA A 144 11.46 6.83 -3.55
CA ALA A 144 10.57 6.44 -4.61
C ALA A 144 9.80 7.67 -5.11
N VAL A 145 9.04 7.53 -6.20
CA VAL A 145 8.14 8.55 -6.71
C VAL A 145 6.72 7.98 -6.69
N PRO A 146 5.74 8.67 -6.06
CA PRO A 146 4.34 8.23 -6.10
C PRO A 146 3.84 8.08 -7.54
N TYR A 147 3.19 6.96 -7.83
CA TYR A 147 2.72 6.62 -9.18
C TYR A 147 1.20 6.44 -9.25
N VAL A 148 0.64 5.63 -8.37
CA VAL A 148 -0.80 5.39 -8.21
C VAL A 148 -1.17 5.58 -6.75
N THR A 149 -2.34 6.14 -6.48
CA THR A 149 -2.86 6.25 -5.12
C THR A 149 -4.18 5.53 -4.98
N ASN A 150 -4.51 5.09 -3.77
CA ASN A 150 -5.79 4.45 -3.47
C ASN A 150 -6.24 4.81 -2.05
N ALA A 151 -7.55 4.81 -1.85
CA ALA A 151 -8.17 4.72 -0.53
C ALA A 151 -9.34 3.73 -0.61
N GLY A 152 -9.57 2.96 0.44
CA GLY A 152 -10.72 2.07 0.52
C GLY A 152 -12.02 2.85 0.38
N LEU A 153 -12.96 2.30 -0.41
CA LEU A 153 -14.32 2.82 -0.59
C LEU A 153 -15.33 1.78 -0.11
N LEU A 154 -16.49 2.26 0.33
CA LEU A 154 -17.66 1.41 0.54
C LEU A 154 -18.52 1.45 -0.72
N TYR A 155 -18.57 0.33 -1.42
CA TYR A 155 -19.54 0.08 -2.49
C TYR A 155 -20.84 -0.43 -1.88
N TYR A 156 -21.97 0.02 -2.42
CA TYR A 156 -23.28 -0.36 -1.89
C TYR A 156 -24.29 -0.59 -3.01
N ARG A 157 -25.26 -1.43 -2.76
CA ARG A 157 -26.40 -1.68 -3.67
C ARG A 157 -27.38 -0.52 -3.62
N LYS A 158 -27.18 0.44 -4.54
CA LYS A 158 -28.02 1.64 -4.65
C LYS A 158 -29.49 1.29 -4.90
N ASP A 159 -29.75 0.34 -5.78
CA ASP A 159 -31.10 -0.12 -6.11
C ASP A 159 -31.86 -0.71 -4.90
N ILE A 160 -31.16 -1.31 -3.95
CA ILE A 160 -31.77 -1.83 -2.71
C ILE A 160 -32.02 -0.67 -1.75
N LEU A 161 -31.02 0.18 -1.50
CA LEU A 161 -31.20 1.32 -0.57
C LEU A 161 -32.28 2.28 -1.05
N ASP A 162 -32.31 2.63 -2.34
CA ASP A 162 -33.35 3.47 -2.94
C ASP A 162 -34.76 2.87 -2.71
N ARG A 163 -34.93 1.56 -2.90
CA ARG A 163 -36.20 0.85 -2.69
C ARG A 163 -36.66 0.88 -1.24
N GLU A 164 -35.70 0.85 -0.31
CA GLU A 164 -35.97 0.88 1.13
C GLU A 164 -35.98 2.30 1.70
N HIS A 165 -35.83 3.33 0.84
CA HIS A 165 -35.76 4.75 1.22
C HIS A 165 -34.67 5.05 2.26
N LEU A 166 -33.47 4.44 2.08
CA LEU A 166 -32.34 4.59 2.97
C LEU A 166 -31.16 5.27 2.24
N ASP A 167 -30.47 6.11 2.97
CA ASP A 167 -29.19 6.67 2.53
C ASP A 167 -28.05 5.66 2.72
N PRO A 168 -26.95 5.75 1.96
CA PRO A 168 -25.77 4.94 2.19
C PRO A 168 -25.20 5.23 3.59
N PRO A 169 -24.72 4.17 4.32
CA PRO A 169 -24.31 4.29 5.69
C PRO A 169 -23.06 5.16 5.85
N ARG A 170 -23.07 6.07 6.80
CA ARG A 170 -21.96 6.94 7.17
C ARG A 170 -21.29 6.50 8.47
N THR A 171 -21.99 5.69 9.26
CA THR A 171 -21.52 5.15 10.55
C THR A 171 -21.54 3.64 10.55
N TRP A 172 -20.74 3.04 11.44
CA TRP A 172 -20.78 1.60 11.68
C TRP A 172 -22.13 1.12 12.15
N ALA A 173 -22.80 1.92 13.00
CA ALA A 173 -24.14 1.58 13.47
C ALA A 173 -25.16 1.51 12.33
N GLU A 174 -25.11 2.46 11.39
CA GLU A 174 -25.99 2.45 10.20
C GLU A 174 -25.66 1.25 9.29
N LEU A 175 -24.37 0.98 9.03
CA LEU A 175 -23.96 -0.16 8.21
C LEU A 175 -24.42 -1.48 8.83
N GLU A 176 -24.17 -1.67 10.13
CA GLU A 176 -24.60 -2.86 10.87
C GLU A 176 -26.13 -3.03 10.84
N HIS A 177 -26.88 -1.95 11.11
CA HIS A 177 -28.35 -1.99 11.09
C HIS A 177 -28.88 -2.36 9.69
N GLN A 178 -28.40 -1.68 8.64
CA GLN A 178 -28.82 -1.94 7.28
C GLN A 178 -28.43 -3.36 6.83
N ALA A 179 -27.21 -3.81 7.14
CA ALA A 179 -26.75 -5.15 6.81
C ALA A 179 -27.59 -6.23 7.48
N LYS A 180 -27.90 -6.09 8.78
CA LYS A 180 -28.75 -7.03 9.53
C LYS A 180 -30.19 -7.08 9.02
N THR A 181 -30.73 -5.93 8.61
CA THR A 181 -32.13 -5.83 8.18
C THR A 181 -32.31 -6.26 6.73
N LEU A 182 -31.45 -5.78 5.84
CA LEU A 182 -31.65 -5.93 4.39
C LEU A 182 -31.03 -7.22 3.83
N ALA A 183 -29.88 -7.66 4.35
CA ALA A 183 -29.21 -8.83 3.78
C ALA A 183 -30.10 -10.10 3.84
N PRO A 184 -30.76 -10.43 4.96
CA PRO A 184 -31.71 -11.56 5.01
C PRO A 184 -32.93 -11.34 4.09
N LYS A 185 -33.48 -10.11 4.04
CA LYS A 185 -34.65 -9.78 3.20
C LYS A 185 -34.37 -10.01 1.72
N TYR A 186 -33.16 -9.67 1.26
CA TYR A 186 -32.75 -9.83 -0.14
C TYR A 186 -31.96 -11.13 -0.40
N ARG A 187 -31.74 -11.96 0.63
CA ARG A 187 -31.00 -13.23 0.58
C ARG A 187 -29.58 -13.07 0.02
N ILE A 188 -28.88 -12.05 0.50
CA ILE A 188 -27.50 -11.73 0.15
C ILE A 188 -26.63 -11.54 1.40
N GLY A 189 -25.32 -11.48 1.25
CA GLY A 189 -24.42 -11.11 2.34
C GLY A 189 -24.53 -9.62 2.70
N GLY A 190 -24.35 -9.26 3.96
CA GLY A 190 -24.47 -7.87 4.41
C GLY A 190 -23.25 -7.04 4.03
N TYR A 191 -22.06 -7.41 4.51
CA TYR A 191 -20.81 -6.69 4.29
C TYR A 191 -19.66 -7.64 4.05
N ALA A 192 -18.77 -7.32 3.15
CA ALA A 192 -17.51 -8.03 2.97
C ALA A 192 -16.36 -7.06 2.66
N GLY A 193 -15.16 -7.53 2.92
CA GLY A 193 -13.89 -6.95 2.54
C GLY A 193 -12.90 -8.07 2.22
N GLN A 194 -11.60 -7.83 2.41
CA GLN A 194 -10.51 -8.78 2.20
C GLN A 194 -10.13 -9.38 3.56
N PHE A 195 -10.69 -10.54 3.93
CA PHE A 195 -10.54 -11.13 5.26
C PHE A 195 -9.74 -12.45 5.27
N LEU A 196 -9.19 -12.90 4.14
CA LEU A 196 -8.16 -13.93 4.14
C LEU A 196 -6.89 -13.41 4.87
N PRO A 197 -6.13 -14.22 5.63
CA PRO A 197 -4.93 -13.76 6.33
C PRO A 197 -3.76 -13.49 5.37
N TYR A 198 -3.68 -12.27 4.86
CA TYR A 198 -2.64 -11.70 4.02
C TYR A 198 -2.69 -10.15 4.16
N GLU A 199 -1.93 -9.41 3.36
CA GLU A 199 -1.89 -7.93 3.41
C GLU A 199 -3.27 -7.28 3.38
N GLY A 200 -4.24 -7.82 2.62
CA GLY A 200 -5.60 -7.28 2.56
C GLY A 200 -6.33 -7.30 3.91
N LEU A 201 -6.11 -8.32 4.75
CA LEU A 201 -6.66 -8.34 6.11
C LEU A 201 -5.97 -7.27 6.98
N THR A 202 -4.65 -7.13 6.88
CA THR A 202 -3.90 -6.06 7.57
C THR A 202 -4.47 -4.69 7.22
N VAL A 203 -4.78 -4.44 5.95
CA VAL A 203 -5.43 -3.20 5.48
C VAL A 203 -6.80 -3.02 6.14
N ASN A 204 -7.70 -4.00 6.05
CA ASN A 204 -9.07 -3.87 6.58
C ASN A 204 -9.09 -3.65 8.10
N VAL A 205 -8.22 -4.33 8.85
CA VAL A 205 -8.07 -4.13 10.29
C VAL A 205 -7.49 -2.76 10.61
N THR A 206 -6.46 -2.33 9.87
CA THR A 206 -5.85 -1.01 10.05
C THR A 206 -6.87 0.10 9.77
N GLU A 207 -7.71 -0.02 8.73
CA GLU A 207 -8.80 0.91 8.44
C GLU A 207 -9.81 0.99 9.60
N ALA A 208 -10.21 -0.14 10.15
CA ALA A 208 -11.13 -0.17 11.29
C ALA A 208 -10.51 0.48 12.53
N VAL A 209 -9.25 0.17 12.85
CA VAL A 209 -8.53 0.78 13.99
C VAL A 209 -8.35 2.30 13.78
N GLN A 210 -7.98 2.74 12.58
CA GLN A 210 -7.79 4.16 12.26
C GLN A 210 -9.12 4.92 12.24
N SER A 211 -10.20 4.30 11.77
CA SER A 211 -11.55 4.87 11.81
C SER A 211 -12.05 5.10 13.24
N ALA A 212 -11.63 4.26 14.19
CA ALA A 212 -11.87 4.43 15.61
C ALA A 212 -10.89 5.43 16.28
N GLY A 213 -9.98 6.04 15.52
CA GLY A 213 -9.00 7.02 16.02
C GLY A 213 -7.69 6.41 16.54
N GLY A 214 -7.49 5.10 16.39
CA GLY A 214 -6.28 4.39 16.80
C GLY A 214 -5.18 4.31 15.74
N GLY A 215 -4.18 3.48 16.00
CA GLY A 215 -3.09 3.15 15.09
C GLY A 215 -2.36 1.89 15.52
N ILE A 216 -1.63 1.29 14.59
CA ILE A 216 -0.85 0.07 14.85
C ILE A 216 0.55 0.44 15.40
N LEU A 217 1.30 1.24 14.64
CA LEU A 217 2.59 1.80 15.04
C LEU A 217 2.58 3.31 14.88
N GLY A 218 3.36 4.00 15.70
CA GLY A 218 3.63 5.42 15.63
C GLY A 218 5.13 5.72 15.58
N GLY A 219 5.52 7.02 15.46
CA GLY A 219 6.92 7.44 15.47
C GLY A 219 7.76 6.80 14.36
N GLU A 220 7.26 6.78 13.14
CA GLU A 220 7.91 6.13 11.98
C GLU A 220 8.27 4.65 12.23
N GLY A 221 7.37 3.92 12.90
CA GLY A 221 7.53 2.50 13.21
C GLY A 221 8.35 2.19 14.46
N SER A 222 8.70 3.21 15.25
CA SER A 222 9.51 3.03 16.45
C SER A 222 8.71 2.74 17.72
N ARG A 223 7.39 2.98 17.71
CA ARG A 223 6.51 2.85 18.87
C ARG A 223 5.28 2.03 18.55
N VAL A 224 5.01 1.02 19.33
CA VAL A 224 3.77 0.24 19.26
C VAL A 224 2.64 1.05 19.90
N THR A 225 1.50 1.18 19.20
CA THR A 225 0.35 1.97 19.62
C THR A 225 -0.97 1.19 19.57
N VAL A 226 -0.92 -0.08 19.21
CA VAL A 226 -2.10 -0.91 18.98
C VAL A 226 -2.88 -1.23 20.26
N ASP A 227 -2.23 -1.26 21.42
CA ASP A 227 -2.93 -1.48 22.71
C ASP A 227 -3.72 -0.24 23.11
N SER A 228 -4.92 -0.12 22.55
CA SER A 228 -5.81 1.04 22.72
C SER A 228 -7.28 0.63 22.66
N ALA A 229 -8.16 1.45 23.27
CA ALA A 229 -9.61 1.27 23.16
C ALA A 229 -10.07 1.31 21.69
N ALA A 230 -9.47 2.20 20.88
CA ALA A 230 -9.77 2.33 19.46
C ALA A 230 -9.41 1.06 18.65
N ALA A 231 -8.32 0.38 18.98
CA ALA A 231 -7.98 -0.88 18.31
C ALA A 231 -8.96 -2.00 18.68
N ARG A 232 -9.37 -2.07 19.96
CA ARG A 232 -10.40 -3.02 20.42
C ARG A 232 -11.74 -2.76 19.76
N GLU A 233 -12.14 -1.50 19.64
CA GLU A 233 -13.37 -1.09 18.97
C GLU A 233 -13.36 -1.44 17.49
N GLY A 234 -12.28 -1.10 16.77
CA GLY A 234 -12.15 -1.38 15.33
C GLY A 234 -12.14 -2.88 15.02
N LEU A 235 -11.32 -3.66 15.72
CA LEU A 235 -11.31 -5.11 15.56
C LEU A 235 -12.65 -5.72 16.03
N GLY A 236 -13.21 -5.20 17.11
CA GLY A 236 -14.51 -5.61 17.65
C GLY A 236 -15.67 -5.41 16.68
N PHE A 237 -15.67 -4.35 15.86
CA PHE A 237 -16.65 -4.12 14.81
C PHE A 237 -16.65 -5.27 13.78
N LEU A 238 -15.47 -5.65 13.29
CA LEU A 238 -15.34 -6.76 12.33
C LEU A 238 -15.71 -8.11 12.94
N VAL A 239 -15.26 -8.37 14.17
CA VAL A 239 -15.56 -9.61 14.91
C VAL A 239 -17.06 -9.74 15.17
N ARG A 240 -17.74 -8.65 15.56
CA ARG A 240 -19.22 -8.65 15.69
C ARG A 240 -19.90 -9.00 14.38
N GLY A 241 -19.41 -8.45 13.27
CA GLY A 241 -19.94 -8.73 11.94
C GLY A 241 -19.97 -10.21 11.60
N VAL A 242 -18.88 -10.91 11.89
CA VAL A 242 -18.80 -12.37 11.70
C VAL A 242 -19.65 -13.13 12.69
N ARG A 243 -19.59 -12.75 13.98
CA ARG A 243 -20.34 -13.42 15.05
C ARG A 243 -21.85 -13.34 14.83
N GLU A 244 -22.33 -12.19 14.39
CA GLU A 244 -23.75 -11.92 14.21
C GLU A 244 -24.24 -12.20 12.78
N GLY A 245 -23.33 -12.61 11.89
CA GLY A 245 -23.63 -13.15 10.57
C GLY A 245 -23.91 -12.12 9.48
N TRP A 246 -23.80 -10.80 9.76
CA TRP A 246 -23.92 -9.79 8.71
C TRP A 246 -22.62 -9.61 7.90
N ILE A 247 -21.48 -10.09 8.40
CA ILE A 247 -20.33 -10.47 7.58
C ILE A 247 -20.44 -11.97 7.32
N PRO A 248 -20.68 -12.42 6.07
CA PRO A 248 -20.83 -13.83 5.78
C PRO A 248 -19.51 -14.58 6.00
N ARG A 249 -19.57 -15.81 6.52
CA ARG A 249 -18.37 -16.62 6.81
C ARG A 249 -17.48 -16.86 5.58
N GLU A 250 -18.07 -16.90 4.39
CA GLU A 250 -17.31 -17.02 3.14
C GLU A 250 -16.34 -15.84 2.93
N ALA A 251 -16.66 -14.64 3.43
CA ALA A 251 -15.79 -13.46 3.34
C ALA A 251 -14.43 -13.67 4.03
N LEU A 252 -14.32 -14.60 4.98
CA LEU A 252 -13.06 -14.97 5.61
C LEU A 252 -12.06 -15.66 4.65
N ARG A 253 -12.48 -15.93 3.42
CA ARG A 253 -11.65 -16.52 2.35
C ARG A 253 -11.46 -15.57 1.18
N PHE A 254 -11.95 -14.31 1.28
CA PHE A 254 -11.89 -13.36 0.19
C PHE A 254 -10.58 -12.57 0.22
N LYS A 255 -9.97 -12.47 -0.95
CA LYS A 255 -9.04 -11.42 -1.37
C LYS A 255 -9.82 -10.36 -2.16
N GLU A 256 -9.12 -9.49 -2.88
CA GLU A 256 -9.73 -8.41 -3.67
C GLU A 256 -10.71 -8.96 -4.70
N GLU A 257 -10.27 -9.93 -5.50
CA GLU A 257 -11.04 -10.43 -6.63
C GLU A 257 -12.25 -11.28 -6.23
N GLU A 258 -12.13 -12.13 -5.20
CA GLU A 258 -13.28 -12.90 -4.70
C GLU A 258 -14.36 -11.98 -4.15
N SER A 259 -13.97 -10.95 -3.37
CA SER A 259 -14.91 -9.98 -2.81
C SER A 259 -15.56 -9.12 -3.90
N ARG A 260 -14.77 -8.68 -4.91
CA ARG A 260 -15.27 -7.94 -6.06
C ARG A 260 -16.30 -8.76 -6.86
N ARG A 261 -15.96 -10.01 -7.21
CA ARG A 261 -16.87 -10.91 -7.94
C ARG A 261 -18.14 -11.17 -7.15
N ALA A 262 -18.05 -11.39 -5.84
CA ALA A 262 -19.23 -11.55 -5.00
C ALA A 262 -20.18 -10.34 -5.08
N PHE A 263 -19.64 -9.12 -5.10
CA PHE A 263 -20.43 -7.90 -5.27
C PHE A 263 -20.99 -7.76 -6.68
N GLN A 264 -20.19 -7.97 -7.73
CA GLN A 264 -20.62 -7.91 -9.12
C GLN A 264 -21.73 -8.91 -9.45
N ASP A 265 -21.69 -10.10 -8.83
CA ASP A 265 -22.74 -11.11 -8.92
C ASP A 265 -24.03 -10.72 -8.17
N GLY A 266 -24.05 -9.59 -7.47
CA GLY A 266 -25.17 -9.13 -6.65
C GLY A 266 -25.34 -9.90 -5.35
N ARG A 267 -24.33 -10.62 -4.88
CA ARG A 267 -24.38 -11.44 -3.66
C ARG A 267 -24.05 -10.68 -2.37
N LEU A 268 -23.70 -9.41 -2.45
CA LEU A 268 -23.39 -8.56 -1.30
C LEU A 268 -24.19 -7.26 -1.34
N LEU A 269 -24.60 -6.77 -0.16
CA LEU A 269 -25.21 -5.46 0.01
C LEU A 269 -24.14 -4.36 0.03
N PHE A 270 -23.08 -4.58 0.79
CA PHE A 270 -21.94 -3.70 0.95
C PHE A 270 -20.62 -4.43 0.69
N LEU A 271 -19.70 -3.72 0.03
CA LEU A 271 -18.34 -4.18 -0.22
C LEU A 271 -17.34 -3.08 0.13
N ARG A 272 -16.36 -3.37 1.00
CA ARG A 272 -15.12 -2.60 1.05
C ARG A 272 -14.19 -3.09 -0.04
N ASN A 273 -13.75 -2.21 -0.93
CA ASN A 273 -12.69 -2.54 -1.89
C ASN A 273 -12.01 -1.27 -2.41
N TRP A 274 -11.04 -1.45 -3.31
CA TRP A 274 -10.28 -0.39 -3.95
C TRP A 274 -11.05 0.26 -5.12
N PRO A 275 -10.66 1.48 -5.56
CA PRO A 275 -11.36 2.23 -6.60
C PRO A 275 -11.51 1.54 -7.97
N TYR A 276 -10.57 0.67 -8.37
CA TYR A 276 -10.62 -0.07 -9.63
C TYR A 276 -11.92 -0.91 -9.80
N VAL A 277 -12.54 -1.27 -8.70
CA VAL A 277 -13.81 -2.02 -8.70
C VAL A 277 -14.93 -1.22 -9.36
N TYR A 278 -14.86 0.13 -9.34
CA TYR A 278 -15.95 0.95 -9.90
C TYR A 278 -16.18 0.66 -11.39
N ASP A 279 -15.12 0.65 -12.19
CA ASP A 279 -15.22 0.40 -13.62
C ASP A 279 -15.62 -1.05 -13.91
N LEU A 280 -15.05 -2.01 -13.20
CA LEU A 280 -15.41 -3.44 -13.34
C LEU A 280 -16.86 -3.71 -12.93
N ALA A 281 -17.34 -3.07 -11.85
CA ALA A 281 -18.75 -3.19 -11.43
C ALA A 281 -19.72 -2.47 -12.39
N SER A 282 -19.24 -1.51 -13.17
CA SER A 282 -20.00 -0.79 -14.19
C SER A 282 -20.03 -1.53 -15.53
N ALA A 283 -19.22 -2.56 -15.73
CA ALA A 283 -19.14 -3.30 -16.99
C ALA A 283 -20.48 -3.97 -17.35
N PRO A 284 -20.79 -4.14 -18.67
CA PRO A 284 -22.09 -4.66 -19.12
C PRO A 284 -22.45 -6.06 -18.62
N ASP A 285 -21.45 -6.87 -18.29
CA ASP A 285 -21.61 -8.24 -17.74
C ASP A 285 -21.79 -8.25 -16.21
N SER A 286 -21.64 -7.13 -15.55
CA SER A 286 -21.87 -7.00 -14.11
C SER A 286 -23.36 -6.95 -13.78
N ARG A 287 -23.81 -7.81 -12.85
CA ARG A 287 -25.21 -7.82 -12.40
C ARG A 287 -25.61 -6.57 -11.63
N VAL A 288 -24.63 -5.79 -11.16
CA VAL A 288 -24.85 -4.54 -10.42
C VAL A 288 -24.61 -3.30 -11.27
N ALA A 289 -24.34 -3.43 -12.57
CA ALA A 289 -24.14 -2.30 -13.48
C ALA A 289 -25.32 -1.30 -13.40
N GLY A 290 -25.03 -0.03 -13.12
CA GLY A 290 -26.03 1.03 -12.93
C GLY A 290 -26.88 0.92 -11.65
N ARG A 291 -26.59 -0.07 -10.75
CA ARG A 291 -27.37 -0.37 -9.54
C ARG A 291 -26.56 -0.22 -8.24
N PHE A 292 -25.39 0.34 -8.32
CA PHE A 292 -24.51 0.55 -7.15
C PHE A 292 -24.03 1.99 -7.05
N GLY A 293 -23.49 2.33 -5.90
CA GLY A 293 -22.77 3.57 -5.66
C GLY A 293 -21.54 3.32 -4.82
N ALA A 294 -20.73 4.37 -4.65
CA ALA A 294 -19.55 4.35 -3.78
C ALA A 294 -19.58 5.57 -2.85
N VAL A 295 -19.19 5.36 -1.60
CA VAL A 295 -19.07 6.40 -0.57
C VAL A 295 -17.79 6.17 0.25
N PRO A 296 -17.32 7.16 1.05
CA PRO A 296 -16.24 6.93 1.99
C PRO A 296 -16.58 5.80 2.97
N LEU A 297 -15.58 5.13 3.50
CA LEU A 297 -15.79 4.10 4.53
C LEU A 297 -16.49 4.71 5.74
N PRO A 298 -17.45 4.01 6.38
CA PRO A 298 -18.07 4.46 7.61
C PRO A 298 -17.12 4.27 8.81
N GLY A 299 -17.30 5.07 9.84
CA GLY A 299 -16.59 4.98 11.11
C GLY A 299 -17.56 4.97 12.30
N PRO A 300 -17.08 5.06 13.55
CA PRO A 300 -17.95 5.02 14.73
C PRO A 300 -18.98 6.14 14.79
N GLY A 301 -18.60 7.38 14.45
CA GLY A 301 -19.46 8.56 14.59
C GLY A 301 -19.63 9.38 13.31
N GLY A 302 -19.26 8.83 12.15
CA GLY A 302 -19.28 9.49 10.84
C GLY A 302 -18.40 8.78 9.86
N PRO A 303 -17.99 9.42 8.74
CA PRO A 303 -17.04 8.84 7.80
C PRO A 303 -15.75 8.43 8.49
N GLY A 304 -15.30 7.22 8.24
CA GLY A 304 -14.07 6.64 8.76
C GLY A 304 -12.81 7.08 8.00
N ALA A 305 -11.67 6.64 8.47
CA ALA A 305 -10.39 6.80 7.81
C ALA A 305 -10.07 5.57 6.96
N GLY A 306 -9.91 5.75 5.64
CA GLY A 306 -9.33 4.72 4.79
C GLY A 306 -7.83 4.58 5.03
N VAL A 307 -7.27 3.43 4.71
CA VAL A 307 -5.82 3.27 4.58
C VAL A 307 -5.38 3.82 3.23
N LEU A 308 -4.31 4.61 3.23
CA LEU A 308 -3.67 5.05 2.00
C LEU A 308 -2.98 3.86 1.32
N GLY A 309 -3.49 3.50 0.16
CA GLY A 309 -2.93 2.49 -0.72
C GLY A 309 -2.33 3.12 -1.98
N GLY A 310 -2.03 2.28 -2.95
CA GLY A 310 -1.40 2.65 -4.19
C GLY A 310 0.05 2.16 -4.27
N SER A 311 0.80 2.72 -5.21
CA SER A 311 2.17 2.29 -5.48
C SER A 311 3.11 3.43 -5.77
N ASN A 312 4.37 3.20 -5.51
CA ASN A 312 5.48 4.08 -5.80
C ASN A 312 6.42 3.40 -6.80
N LEU A 313 7.04 4.19 -7.68
CA LEU A 313 8.14 3.72 -8.53
C LEU A 313 9.47 3.94 -7.81
N ALA A 314 10.29 2.91 -7.76
CA ALA A 314 11.61 2.95 -7.13
C ALA A 314 12.68 2.36 -8.04
N VAL A 315 13.92 2.84 -7.93
CA VAL A 315 15.08 2.28 -8.66
C VAL A 315 15.76 1.21 -7.79
N ASN A 316 15.98 0.03 -8.35
CA ASN A 316 16.80 -1.00 -7.75
C ASN A 316 18.22 -0.46 -7.51
N ALA A 317 18.75 -0.59 -6.28
CA ALA A 317 20.09 -0.14 -5.93
C ALA A 317 21.21 -0.83 -6.74
N HIS A 318 20.93 -2.00 -7.33
CA HIS A 318 21.83 -2.78 -8.16
C HIS A 318 21.60 -2.60 -9.68
N SER A 319 20.70 -1.69 -10.10
CA SER A 319 20.46 -1.41 -11.51
C SER A 319 21.75 -0.97 -12.21
N ARG A 320 21.99 -1.52 -13.41
CA ARG A 320 23.10 -1.08 -14.29
C ARG A 320 22.77 0.18 -15.06
N HIS A 321 21.48 0.54 -15.14
CA HIS A 321 20.98 1.67 -15.92
C HIS A 321 20.18 2.66 -15.06
N PRO A 322 20.73 3.14 -13.91
CA PRO A 322 19.98 3.94 -12.96
C PRO A 322 19.52 5.29 -13.52
N ARG A 323 20.23 5.85 -14.53
CA ARG A 323 19.81 7.10 -15.19
C ARG A 323 18.59 6.89 -16.07
N THR A 324 18.58 5.83 -16.90
CA THR A 324 17.38 5.49 -17.69
C THR A 324 16.21 5.13 -16.80
N ALA A 325 16.44 4.40 -15.70
CA ALA A 325 15.42 4.08 -14.71
C ALA A 325 14.80 5.34 -14.11
N ALA A 326 15.60 6.33 -13.74
CA ALA A 326 15.11 7.62 -13.21
C ALA A 326 14.31 8.41 -14.27
N ASP A 327 14.79 8.46 -15.52
CA ASP A 327 14.08 9.13 -16.61
C ASP A 327 12.76 8.44 -16.95
N LEU A 328 12.72 7.09 -16.91
CA LEU A 328 11.47 6.33 -17.07
C LEU A 328 10.47 6.65 -15.95
N MET A 329 10.93 6.72 -14.69
CA MET A 329 10.05 7.12 -13.58
C MET A 329 9.49 8.55 -13.78
N ALA A 330 10.31 9.51 -14.21
CA ALA A 330 9.87 10.87 -14.51
C ALA A 330 8.82 10.87 -15.64
N TYR A 331 9.03 10.10 -16.71
CA TYR A 331 8.07 9.93 -17.80
C TYR A 331 6.74 9.34 -17.29
N MET A 332 6.80 8.25 -16.51
CA MET A 332 5.60 7.56 -16.00
C MET A 332 4.80 8.42 -15.01
N THR A 333 5.45 9.36 -14.33
CA THR A 333 4.78 10.27 -13.39
C THR A 333 4.36 11.60 -14.03
N GLY A 334 4.63 11.80 -15.33
CA GLY A 334 4.21 12.96 -16.09
C GLY A 334 2.69 12.99 -16.32
N GLU A 335 2.13 14.19 -16.61
CA GLU A 335 0.67 14.43 -16.71
C GLU A 335 -0.03 13.50 -17.70
N SER A 336 0.55 13.33 -18.89
CA SER A 336 -0.03 12.47 -19.95
C SER A 336 -0.23 11.04 -19.48
N VAL A 337 0.80 10.46 -18.84
CA VAL A 337 0.72 9.09 -18.32
C VAL A 337 -0.21 9.02 -17.12
N GLN A 338 -0.25 10.04 -16.26
CA GLN A 338 -1.18 10.06 -15.12
C GLN A 338 -2.65 10.12 -15.58
N ARG A 339 -2.95 10.73 -16.74
CA ARG A 339 -4.26 10.62 -17.37
C ARG A 339 -4.54 9.20 -17.87
N GLN A 340 -3.55 8.53 -18.51
CA GLN A 340 -3.69 7.13 -18.96
C GLN A 340 -3.86 6.16 -17.79
N VAL A 341 -3.17 6.37 -16.67
CA VAL A 341 -3.36 5.61 -15.42
C VAL A 341 -4.85 5.54 -15.05
N LEU A 342 -5.58 6.66 -15.14
CA LEU A 342 -7.01 6.69 -14.87
C LEU A 342 -7.84 6.16 -16.04
N THR A 343 -7.56 6.63 -17.26
CA THR A 343 -8.50 6.42 -18.39
C THR A 343 -8.37 5.04 -19.05
N GLU A 344 -7.22 4.41 -18.93
CA GLU A 344 -6.92 3.08 -19.49
C GLU A 344 -6.67 2.04 -18.38
N GLY A 345 -5.99 2.46 -17.29
CA GLY A 345 -5.68 1.59 -16.17
C GLY A 345 -6.80 1.46 -15.13
N SER A 346 -7.81 2.33 -15.17
CA SER A 346 -8.86 2.41 -14.13
C SER A 346 -8.27 2.59 -12.72
N LEU A 347 -7.09 3.20 -12.64
CA LEU A 347 -6.34 3.42 -11.41
C LEU A 347 -6.32 4.91 -11.05
N PRO A 348 -6.48 5.27 -9.77
CA PRO A 348 -6.45 6.67 -9.36
C PRO A 348 -5.05 7.29 -9.51
N PRO A 349 -4.94 8.42 -10.24
CA PRO A 349 -3.67 9.12 -10.43
C PRO A 349 -3.21 9.81 -9.14
N VAL A 350 -1.93 10.14 -9.06
CA VAL A 350 -1.38 10.90 -7.91
C VAL A 350 -1.47 12.42 -8.07
N TRP A 351 -1.83 12.92 -9.25
CA TRP A 351 -1.95 14.36 -9.52
C TRP A 351 -3.27 14.93 -8.99
N ALA A 352 -3.19 15.94 -8.13
CA ALA A 352 -4.34 16.53 -7.45
C ALA A 352 -5.37 17.15 -8.40
N ASP A 353 -4.90 17.80 -9.47
CA ASP A 353 -5.77 18.52 -10.41
C ASP A 353 -6.70 17.58 -11.19
N LEU A 354 -6.30 16.32 -11.41
CA LEU A 354 -7.09 15.36 -12.19
C LEU A 354 -8.40 14.98 -11.50
N TYR A 355 -8.47 15.09 -10.18
CA TYR A 355 -9.70 14.82 -9.41
C TYR A 355 -10.78 15.87 -9.58
N ARG A 356 -10.43 17.05 -10.13
CA ARG A 356 -11.33 18.19 -10.34
C ARG A 356 -11.50 18.52 -11.83
N ASP A 357 -10.86 17.76 -12.72
CA ASP A 357 -11.07 17.91 -14.16
C ASP A 357 -12.53 17.58 -14.52
N PRO A 358 -13.31 18.55 -15.08
CA PRO A 358 -14.73 18.34 -15.33
C PRO A 358 -15.03 17.21 -16.32
N GLY A 359 -14.09 16.92 -17.25
CA GLY A 359 -14.22 15.81 -18.20
C GLY A 359 -14.06 14.46 -17.51
N LEU A 360 -13.06 14.35 -16.65
CA LEU A 360 -12.80 13.14 -15.87
C LEU A 360 -13.90 12.89 -14.85
N VAL A 361 -14.35 13.91 -14.13
CA VAL A 361 -15.44 13.77 -13.12
C VAL A 361 -16.75 13.32 -13.77
N ARG A 362 -17.08 13.80 -14.98
CA ARG A 362 -18.27 13.30 -15.71
C ARG A 362 -18.14 11.82 -16.08
N ARG A 363 -16.95 11.38 -16.48
CA ARG A 363 -16.69 9.99 -16.88
C ARG A 363 -16.55 9.06 -15.67
N TYR A 364 -15.96 9.55 -14.59
CA TYR A 364 -15.67 8.83 -13.35
C TYR A 364 -16.31 9.52 -12.14
N PRO A 365 -17.64 9.38 -11.94
CA PRO A 365 -18.38 10.12 -10.90
C PRO A 365 -17.92 9.84 -9.46
N TYR A 366 -17.14 8.79 -9.25
CA TYR A 366 -16.58 8.46 -7.94
C TYR A 366 -15.34 9.29 -7.57
N LEU A 367 -14.72 10.04 -8.49
CA LEU A 367 -13.51 10.83 -8.23
C LEU A 367 -13.65 11.83 -7.07
N PRO A 368 -14.76 12.60 -6.94
CA PRO A 368 -14.93 13.49 -5.80
C PRO A 368 -15.02 12.73 -4.45
N VAL A 369 -15.68 11.58 -4.44
CA VAL A 369 -15.76 10.69 -3.27
C VAL A 369 -14.37 10.17 -2.90
N LEU A 370 -13.62 9.74 -3.90
CA LEU A 370 -12.26 9.27 -3.72
C LEU A 370 -11.32 10.38 -3.23
N GLU A 371 -11.41 11.61 -3.78
CA GLU A 371 -10.64 12.76 -3.28
C GLU A 371 -10.91 13.02 -1.80
N GLN A 372 -12.18 12.95 -1.40
CA GLN A 372 -12.57 13.07 0.01
C GLN A 372 -11.95 11.95 0.86
N SER A 373 -12.02 10.71 0.39
CA SER A 373 -11.45 9.54 1.08
C SER A 373 -9.93 9.65 1.20
N LEU A 374 -9.23 10.10 0.15
CA LEU A 374 -7.78 10.31 0.15
C LEU A 374 -7.33 11.40 1.12
N LYS A 375 -8.12 12.46 1.33
CA LYS A 375 -7.83 13.51 2.33
C LYS A 375 -7.93 12.98 3.76
N ALA A 376 -8.82 12.03 4.01
CA ALA A 376 -9.01 11.38 5.32
C ALA A 376 -8.10 10.17 5.52
N ALA A 377 -7.54 9.61 4.44
CA ALA A 377 -6.73 8.41 4.47
C ALA A 377 -5.42 8.60 5.25
N ARG A 378 -5.04 7.57 5.97
CA ARG A 378 -3.80 7.51 6.74
C ARG A 378 -2.89 6.41 6.19
N PRO A 379 -1.56 6.60 6.20
CA PRO A 379 -0.65 5.56 5.77
C PRO A 379 -0.73 4.35 6.70
N ARG A 380 -0.42 3.17 6.17
CA ARG A 380 -0.06 2.00 6.96
C ARG A 380 1.21 2.27 7.75
N PRO A 381 1.53 1.46 8.79
CA PRO A 381 2.74 1.65 9.59
C PRO A 381 3.99 1.73 8.73
N LYS A 382 4.78 2.80 8.87
CA LYS A 382 6.11 2.88 8.27
C LYS A 382 7.07 2.05 9.11
N SER A 383 7.64 1.00 8.57
CA SER A 383 8.59 0.14 9.28
C SER A 383 9.60 -0.47 8.32
N ALA A 384 10.87 -0.54 8.73
CA ALA A 384 11.88 -1.34 8.02
C ALA A 384 11.60 -2.86 8.10
N ARG A 385 10.63 -3.28 8.91
CA ARG A 385 10.17 -4.67 9.07
C ARG A 385 8.68 -4.79 8.77
N TYR A 386 8.23 -4.06 7.75
CA TYR A 386 6.80 -3.98 7.44
C TYR A 386 6.16 -5.35 7.21
N GLU A 387 6.84 -6.27 6.53
CA GLU A 387 6.35 -7.64 6.33
C GLU A 387 5.99 -8.32 7.64
N GLN A 388 6.91 -8.29 8.61
CA GLN A 388 6.68 -8.93 9.91
C GLN A 388 5.51 -8.29 10.67
N VAL A 389 5.38 -6.95 10.57
CA VAL A 389 4.24 -6.21 11.14
C VAL A 389 2.94 -6.64 10.48
N SER A 390 2.88 -6.70 9.15
CA SER A 390 1.69 -7.10 8.41
C SER A 390 1.28 -8.54 8.72
N LEU A 391 2.23 -9.48 8.73
CA LEU A 391 1.97 -10.88 9.06
C LEU A 391 1.41 -11.05 10.48
N ALA A 392 1.97 -10.31 11.47
CA ALA A 392 1.47 -10.35 12.84
C ALA A 392 0.02 -9.82 12.93
N VAL A 393 -0.26 -8.66 12.30
CA VAL A 393 -1.61 -8.10 12.26
C VAL A 393 -2.58 -9.08 11.60
N ALA A 394 -2.24 -9.63 10.44
CA ALA A 394 -3.10 -10.56 9.72
C ALA A 394 -3.37 -11.85 10.52
N ALA A 395 -2.34 -12.46 11.10
CA ALA A 395 -2.47 -13.71 11.85
C ALA A 395 -3.33 -13.55 13.10
N VAL A 396 -3.04 -12.52 13.93
CA VAL A 396 -3.79 -12.29 15.17
C VAL A 396 -5.24 -11.89 14.87
N SER A 397 -5.46 -11.05 13.87
CA SER A 397 -6.81 -10.63 13.47
C SER A 397 -7.62 -11.78 12.87
N ARG A 398 -6.97 -12.70 12.14
CA ARG A 398 -7.63 -13.92 11.64
C ARG A 398 -8.18 -14.78 12.77
N ASP A 399 -7.40 -14.97 13.85
CA ASP A 399 -7.85 -15.75 15.01
C ASP A 399 -9.10 -15.10 15.66
N ALA A 400 -9.11 -13.77 15.78
CA ALA A 400 -10.26 -13.04 16.31
C ALA A 400 -11.49 -13.14 15.39
N LEU A 401 -11.33 -12.98 14.08
CA LEU A 401 -12.42 -13.12 13.09
C LEU A 401 -12.94 -14.56 13.00
N ALA A 402 -12.08 -15.55 13.24
CA ALA A 402 -12.49 -16.95 13.34
C ALA A 402 -13.22 -17.27 14.67
N LEU A 403 -13.33 -16.29 15.57
CA LEU A 403 -13.93 -16.39 16.92
C LEU A 403 -13.16 -17.36 17.85
N HIS A 404 -11.85 -17.54 17.60
CA HIS A 404 -10.96 -18.32 18.48
C HIS A 404 -10.47 -17.53 19.67
N THR A 405 -10.48 -16.20 19.61
CA THR A 405 -10.07 -15.28 20.67
C THR A 405 -10.96 -14.03 20.67
N THR A 406 -11.00 -13.33 21.76
CA THR A 406 -11.71 -12.06 21.88
C THR A 406 -10.90 -10.90 21.27
N PRO A 407 -11.53 -9.77 20.89
CA PRO A 407 -10.80 -8.58 20.43
C PRO A 407 -9.77 -8.07 21.44
N ASP A 408 -10.09 -8.13 22.75
CA ASP A 408 -9.18 -7.70 23.83
C ASP A 408 -7.92 -8.57 23.90
N GLU A 409 -8.07 -9.89 23.89
CA GLU A 409 -6.97 -10.86 23.89
C GLU A 409 -6.12 -10.73 22.62
N ALA A 410 -6.78 -10.56 21.47
CA ALA A 410 -6.10 -10.38 20.17
C ALA A 410 -5.26 -9.09 20.17
N VAL A 411 -5.81 -7.97 20.61
CA VAL A 411 -5.06 -6.69 20.68
C VAL A 411 -3.89 -6.80 21.67
N ALA A 412 -4.10 -7.40 22.85
CA ALA A 412 -3.02 -7.60 23.81
C ALA A 412 -1.91 -8.55 23.30
N ARG A 413 -2.27 -9.59 22.54
CA ARG A 413 -1.31 -10.47 21.88
C ARG A 413 -0.53 -9.73 20.80
N LEU A 414 -1.23 -8.97 19.95
CA LEU A 414 -0.61 -8.19 18.88
C LEU A 414 0.37 -7.15 19.42
N ASP A 415 0.04 -6.46 20.53
CA ASP A 415 0.95 -5.51 21.17
C ASP A 415 2.28 -6.19 21.59
N ARG A 416 2.21 -7.38 22.18
CA ARG A 416 3.42 -8.13 22.57
C ARG A 416 4.27 -8.51 21.35
N GLU A 417 3.64 -9.11 20.32
CA GLU A 417 4.35 -9.52 19.10
C GLU A 417 4.99 -8.32 18.37
N LEU A 418 4.27 -7.19 18.28
CA LEU A 418 4.80 -5.97 17.65
C LEU A 418 5.95 -5.36 18.46
N ARG A 419 5.93 -5.43 19.80
CA ARG A 419 7.05 -4.97 20.63
C ARG A 419 8.32 -5.79 20.40
N GLU A 420 8.21 -7.09 20.17
CA GLU A 420 9.35 -7.94 19.79
C GLU A 420 9.90 -7.53 18.42
N ILE A 421 9.02 -7.39 17.40
CA ILE A 421 9.40 -6.95 16.05
C ILE A 421 10.11 -5.58 16.07
N VAL A 422 9.65 -4.64 16.90
CA VAL A 422 10.22 -3.29 16.95
C VAL A 422 11.52 -3.23 17.75
N ARG A 423 11.73 -4.09 18.77
CA ARG A 423 12.95 -4.11 19.60
C ARG A 423 14.18 -4.63 18.86
N ASP A 424 14.02 -5.61 17.99
CA ASP A 424 15.14 -6.25 17.28
C ASP A 424 15.73 -5.35 16.17
N ARG A 425 16.12 -4.13 16.50
CA ARG A 425 16.69 -3.14 15.57
C ARG A 425 18.15 -3.38 15.26
#